data_5438b5f7a503a0d7d2e9983ee21f1b44
#
_entry.id   5438b5f7a503a0d7d2e9983ee21f1b44
#
_cell.length_a   1.000
_cell.length_b   1.000
_cell.length_c   1.000
_cell.angle_alpha   90.00
_cell.angle_beta   90.00
_cell.angle_gamma   90.00
#
_symmetry.space_group_name_H-M   'P 1'
#
loop_
_entity.id
_entity.type
_entity.pdbx_description
1 polymer ?
#
loop_
_entity_poly.entity_id
_entity_poly.type
_entity_poly.pdbx_seq_one_letter_code
_entity_poly.pdbx_strand_id
1 'polypeptide(L)'
;MRLHELRPAKGSKKARRRVGRGIAAGQGKTAGRGTKGQNARSGGGVRTYFEGGQLPLVRRLPRKRGFTNIGKVHYKPVNLDRLDRFAAGSEVTPQTLAEAGILKSPYEPVVILGRGDLDKALTVKAQRFSASARAKIEAAGGRVEELPLARM
;
A
#
# COMPACT_ATOMS: atom_id res chain seq x y z
N MET A 1 6.29 -20.03 -27.18
CA MET A 1 7.06 -20.17 -25.90
C MET A 1 6.58 -21.44 -25.22
N ARG A 2 7.49 -22.39 -24.96
CA ARG A 2 7.17 -23.63 -24.27
C ARG A 2 7.51 -23.49 -22.79
N LEU A 3 6.88 -24.29 -21.91
CA LEU A 3 7.04 -24.18 -20.46
C LEU A 3 8.49 -24.31 -19.99
N HIS A 4 9.26 -25.18 -20.66
CA HIS A 4 10.70 -25.39 -20.34
C HIS A 4 11.62 -24.26 -20.83
N GLU A 5 11.12 -23.34 -21.66
CA GLU A 5 11.85 -22.16 -22.13
C GLU A 5 11.75 -20.98 -21.16
N LEU A 6 10.83 -21.06 -20.18
CA LEU A 6 10.66 -20.02 -19.16
C LEU A 6 11.91 -19.95 -18.27
N ARG A 7 12.66 -18.87 -18.39
CA ARG A 7 13.85 -18.60 -17.58
C ARG A 7 13.74 -17.21 -16.96
N PRO A 8 14.20 -17.03 -15.71
CA PRO A 8 14.29 -15.71 -15.12
C PRO A 8 15.22 -14.81 -15.94
N ALA A 9 14.98 -13.52 -15.94
CA ALA A 9 15.81 -12.54 -16.63
C ALA A 9 17.29 -12.69 -16.23
N LYS A 10 18.20 -12.47 -17.20
CA LYS A 10 19.64 -12.59 -16.97
C LYS A 10 20.08 -11.65 -15.84
N GLY A 11 20.73 -12.17 -14.80
CA GLY A 11 21.18 -11.40 -13.63
C GLY A 11 20.16 -11.28 -12.48
N SER A 12 18.91 -11.75 -12.65
CA SER A 12 17.90 -11.74 -11.57
C SER A 12 18.19 -12.75 -10.45
N LYS A 13 18.97 -13.79 -10.73
CA LYS A 13 19.42 -14.77 -9.74
C LYS A 13 20.93 -14.68 -9.56
N LYS A 14 21.37 -14.48 -8.32
CA LYS A 14 22.78 -14.58 -7.93
C LYS A 14 22.99 -15.80 -7.06
N ALA A 15 24.09 -16.51 -7.25
CA ALA A 15 24.48 -17.60 -6.39
C ALA A 15 24.67 -17.11 -4.95
N ARG A 16 24.15 -17.88 -3.98
CA ARG A 16 24.31 -17.56 -2.56
C ARG A 16 25.78 -17.60 -2.17
N ARG A 17 26.30 -16.53 -1.61
CA ARG A 17 27.66 -16.46 -1.05
C ARG A 17 27.77 -17.40 0.16
N ARG A 18 28.69 -18.36 0.09
CA ARG A 18 28.96 -19.32 1.15
C ARG A 18 30.31 -18.96 1.79
N VAL A 19 30.35 -18.77 3.08
CA VAL A 19 31.55 -18.38 3.85
C VAL A 19 31.98 -19.52 4.77
N GLY A 20 33.26 -19.57 5.16
CA GLY A 20 33.79 -20.62 6.05
C GLY A 20 33.73 -22.02 5.47
N ARG A 21 33.92 -22.19 4.15
CA ARG A 21 33.86 -23.50 3.45
C ARG A 21 35.18 -23.89 2.80
N GLY A 22 36.25 -23.74 3.55
CA GLY A 22 37.62 -24.12 3.12
C GLY A 22 38.47 -22.92 2.72
N ILE A 23 39.78 -23.05 2.87
CA ILE A 23 40.75 -21.97 2.64
C ILE A 23 40.80 -21.61 1.16
N ALA A 24 40.74 -22.59 0.26
CA ALA A 24 40.76 -22.37 -1.18
C ALA A 24 39.54 -21.68 -1.76
N ALA A 25 38.44 -21.60 -1.02
CA ALA A 25 37.21 -20.93 -1.46
C ALA A 25 37.25 -19.39 -1.33
N GLY A 26 38.39 -18.80 -0.99
CA GLY A 26 38.61 -17.36 -0.86
C GLY A 26 38.02 -16.70 0.41
N GLN A 27 37.17 -17.40 1.14
CA GLN A 27 36.51 -16.89 2.38
C GLN A 27 36.49 -17.97 3.48
N GLY A 28 37.59 -18.72 3.61
CA GLY A 28 37.72 -19.83 4.52
C GLY A 28 37.87 -19.39 5.97
N LYS A 29 39.07 -19.00 6.36
CA LYS A 29 39.51 -18.84 7.75
C LYS A 29 38.70 -17.81 8.53
N THR A 30 38.59 -16.59 8.03
CA THR A 30 37.96 -15.48 8.74
C THR A 30 36.56 -15.11 8.22
N ALA A 31 36.10 -15.78 7.18
CA ALA A 31 34.79 -15.55 6.55
C ALA A 31 34.53 -14.09 6.12
N GLY A 32 35.60 -13.32 5.87
CA GLY A 32 35.52 -11.87 5.54
C GLY A 32 35.35 -10.95 6.73
N ARG A 33 35.43 -11.45 7.97
CA ARG A 33 35.28 -10.64 9.18
C ARG A 33 36.59 -10.07 9.75
N GLY A 34 37.74 -10.48 9.19
CA GLY A 34 39.05 -10.11 9.73
C GLY A 34 39.44 -10.95 10.95
N THR A 35 40.54 -10.56 11.62
CA THR A 35 41.14 -11.34 12.72
C THR A 35 40.66 -10.96 14.10
N LYS A 36 40.52 -9.67 14.38
CA LYS A 36 40.13 -9.10 15.68
C LYS A 36 39.00 -8.10 15.48
N GLY A 37 38.32 -7.76 16.56
CA GLY A 37 37.25 -6.78 16.59
C GLY A 37 35.90 -7.38 17.00
N GLN A 38 34.97 -6.53 17.38
CA GLN A 38 33.65 -6.92 17.87
C GLN A 38 32.85 -7.71 16.83
N ASN A 39 32.96 -7.37 15.56
CA ASN A 39 32.23 -8.05 14.48
C ASN A 39 32.83 -9.43 14.09
N ALA A 40 34.05 -9.73 14.54
CA ALA A 40 34.70 -11.01 14.25
C ALA A 40 34.34 -12.13 15.23
N ARG A 41 33.76 -11.80 16.39
CA ARG A 41 33.42 -12.75 17.45
C ARG A 41 32.09 -13.45 17.17
N SER A 42 31.83 -14.57 17.86
CA SER A 42 30.54 -15.24 17.86
C SER A 42 29.47 -14.29 18.45
N GLY A 43 28.31 -14.17 17.80
CA GLY A 43 27.29 -13.23 18.23
C GLY A 43 27.70 -11.75 18.12
N GLY A 44 28.86 -11.47 17.49
CA GLY A 44 29.37 -10.11 17.34
C GLY A 44 28.50 -9.22 16.49
N GLY A 45 28.71 -7.93 16.65
CA GLY A 45 27.97 -6.87 16.00
C GLY A 45 27.33 -5.93 16.99
N VAL A 46 27.01 -4.76 16.54
CA VAL A 46 26.23 -3.77 17.26
C VAL A 46 24.84 -3.66 16.67
N ARG A 47 23.87 -3.26 17.46
CA ARG A 47 22.51 -2.97 16.96
C ARG A 47 22.57 -1.94 15.84
N THR A 48 21.64 -2.03 14.88
CA THR A 48 21.62 -1.23 13.63
C THR A 48 21.62 0.30 13.89
N TYR A 49 21.04 0.72 15.00
CA TYR A 49 20.92 2.14 15.37
C TYR A 49 21.96 2.59 16.41
N PHE A 50 23.08 1.86 16.58
CA PHE A 50 24.15 2.25 17.49
C PHE A 50 25.08 3.28 16.85
N GLU A 51 25.28 4.41 17.53
CA GLU A 51 26.05 5.57 17.03
C GLU A 51 27.33 5.78 17.84
N GLY A 52 28.02 4.71 18.30
CA GLY A 52 29.30 4.81 19.00
C GLY A 52 29.24 5.39 20.41
N GLY A 53 28.07 5.40 21.05
CA GLY A 53 27.83 6.01 22.37
C GLY A 53 27.09 7.34 22.30
N GLN A 54 27.03 7.99 21.16
CA GLN A 54 26.14 9.14 20.92
C GLN A 54 24.70 8.71 21.07
N LEU A 55 23.84 9.59 21.60
CA LEU A 55 22.41 9.34 21.72
C LEU A 55 21.82 9.07 20.33
N PRO A 56 21.26 7.87 20.06
CA PRO A 56 20.73 7.52 18.75
C PRO A 56 19.65 8.49 18.26
N LEU A 57 19.58 8.71 16.96
CA LEU A 57 18.62 9.64 16.34
C LEU A 57 17.18 9.36 16.80
N VAL A 58 16.79 8.08 16.89
CA VAL A 58 15.45 7.67 17.36
C VAL A 58 15.13 8.18 18.78
N ARG A 59 16.13 8.38 19.62
CA ARG A 59 15.98 8.93 20.98
C ARG A 59 15.95 10.46 20.99
N ARG A 60 16.55 11.11 20.01
CA ARG A 60 16.56 12.58 19.85
C ARG A 60 15.28 13.11 19.25
N LEU A 61 14.59 12.30 18.44
CA LEU A 61 13.31 12.68 17.85
C LEU A 61 12.19 12.77 18.90
N PRO A 62 11.30 13.76 18.78
CA PRO A 62 10.16 13.88 19.67
C PRO A 62 9.25 12.65 19.52
N ARG A 63 8.71 12.17 20.63
CA ARG A 63 7.76 11.07 20.62
C ARG A 63 6.45 11.54 20.02
N LYS A 64 5.91 10.74 19.12
CA LYS A 64 4.57 10.92 18.59
C LYS A 64 3.57 10.69 19.73
N ARG A 65 2.86 11.75 20.14
CA ARG A 65 1.82 11.67 21.17
C ARG A 65 0.50 11.27 20.54
N GLY A 66 -0.40 10.71 21.32
CA GLY A 66 -1.73 10.27 20.91
C GLY A 66 -1.90 8.75 21.01
N PHE A 67 -2.98 8.30 20.47
CA PHE A 67 -3.35 6.89 20.44
C PHE A 67 -3.74 6.47 19.02
N THR A 68 -3.71 5.18 18.74
CA THR A 68 -4.20 4.62 17.49
C THR A 68 -5.66 4.23 17.67
N ASN A 69 -6.55 4.89 16.93
CA ASN A 69 -7.97 4.52 16.93
C ASN A 69 -8.16 3.21 16.15
N ILE A 70 -8.37 2.11 16.88
CA ILE A 70 -8.59 0.78 16.32
C ILE A 70 -9.92 0.71 15.55
N GLY A 71 -10.93 1.46 16.00
CA GLY A 71 -12.26 1.52 15.37
C GLY A 71 -12.35 2.47 14.16
N LYS A 72 -11.22 3.00 13.68
CA LYS A 72 -11.22 3.93 12.53
C LYS A 72 -11.58 3.21 11.24
N VAL A 73 -12.70 3.61 10.63
CA VAL A 73 -13.09 3.14 9.31
C VAL A 73 -12.29 3.89 8.23
N HIS A 74 -11.59 3.13 7.38
CA HIS A 74 -10.82 3.67 6.26
C HIS A 74 -11.66 3.59 4.98
N TYR A 75 -12.22 4.73 4.59
CA TYR A 75 -12.97 4.82 3.33
C TYR A 75 -12.04 4.87 2.13
N LYS A 76 -12.41 4.16 1.07
CA LYS A 76 -11.74 4.23 -0.22
C LYS A 76 -12.24 5.46 -0.99
N PRO A 77 -11.37 6.45 -1.30
CA PRO A 77 -11.79 7.61 -2.05
C PRO A 77 -11.97 7.28 -3.53
N VAL A 78 -13.11 7.67 -4.09
CA VAL A 78 -13.42 7.60 -5.53
C VAL A 78 -13.83 8.99 -5.98
N ASN A 79 -13.16 9.53 -6.98
CA ASN A 79 -13.46 10.84 -7.55
C ASN A 79 -14.46 10.75 -8.69
N LEU A 80 -15.18 11.86 -8.98
CA LEU A 80 -16.15 11.95 -10.07
C LEU A 80 -15.53 11.64 -11.44
N ASP A 81 -14.26 12.03 -11.69
CA ASP A 81 -13.53 11.67 -12.93
C ASP A 81 -13.59 10.17 -13.27
N ARG A 82 -13.64 9.32 -12.23
CA ARG A 82 -13.71 7.86 -12.45
C ARG A 82 -15.11 7.38 -12.77
N LEU A 83 -16.12 8.15 -12.38
CA LEU A 83 -17.53 7.82 -12.64
C LEU A 83 -17.97 8.14 -14.06
N ASP A 84 -17.24 8.98 -14.77
CA ASP A 84 -17.53 9.31 -16.19
C ASP A 84 -17.46 8.09 -17.13
N ARG A 85 -16.84 7.01 -16.70
CA ARG A 85 -16.79 5.73 -17.44
C ARG A 85 -18.12 4.99 -17.51
N PHE A 86 -19.06 5.33 -16.62
CA PHE A 86 -20.37 4.68 -16.57
C PHE A 86 -21.33 5.32 -17.59
N ALA A 87 -22.27 4.52 -18.11
CA ALA A 87 -23.28 5.00 -19.02
C ALA A 87 -24.28 5.93 -18.31
N ALA A 88 -24.80 6.92 -19.02
CA ALA A 88 -25.82 7.80 -18.48
C ALA A 88 -27.04 6.99 -18.00
N GLY A 89 -27.61 7.38 -16.85
CA GLY A 89 -28.74 6.70 -16.22
C GLY A 89 -28.38 5.40 -15.49
N SER A 90 -27.10 4.97 -15.49
CA SER A 90 -26.70 3.74 -14.80
C SER A 90 -26.65 3.93 -13.28
N GLU A 91 -26.80 2.81 -12.58
CA GLU A 91 -26.65 2.72 -11.14
C GLU A 91 -25.22 2.34 -10.77
N VAL A 92 -24.55 3.22 -10.02
CA VAL A 92 -23.18 3.02 -9.57
C VAL A 92 -23.19 2.57 -8.11
N THR A 93 -22.90 1.29 -7.89
CA THR A 93 -22.82 0.65 -6.58
C THR A 93 -21.36 0.26 -6.26
N PRO A 94 -21.00 -0.08 -5.01
CA PRO A 94 -19.68 -0.64 -4.70
C PRO A 94 -19.35 -1.92 -5.51
N GLN A 95 -20.36 -2.69 -5.91
CA GLN A 95 -20.19 -3.87 -6.76
C GLN A 95 -19.79 -3.48 -8.18
N THR A 96 -20.51 -2.57 -8.83
CA THR A 96 -20.17 -2.09 -10.18
C THR A 96 -18.81 -1.37 -10.21
N LEU A 97 -18.44 -0.67 -9.13
CA LEU A 97 -17.11 -0.07 -8.97
C LEU A 97 -16.00 -1.13 -8.86
N ALA A 98 -16.26 -2.27 -8.23
CA ALA A 98 -15.30 -3.38 -8.16
C ALA A 98 -15.17 -4.08 -9.52
N GLU A 99 -16.27 -4.34 -10.24
CA GLU A 99 -16.27 -4.89 -11.59
C GLU A 99 -15.53 -3.99 -12.59
N ALA A 100 -15.66 -2.67 -12.46
CA ALA A 100 -14.91 -1.69 -13.25
C ALA A 100 -13.43 -1.56 -12.83
N GLY A 101 -12.96 -2.31 -11.81
CA GLY A 101 -11.59 -2.29 -11.33
C GLY A 101 -11.18 -1.02 -10.57
N ILE A 102 -12.15 -0.21 -10.14
CA ILE A 102 -11.93 1.00 -9.33
C ILE A 102 -11.70 0.63 -7.87
N LEU A 103 -12.41 -0.38 -7.38
CA LEU A 103 -12.24 -0.98 -6.07
C LEU A 103 -11.60 -2.37 -6.18
N LYS A 104 -10.92 -2.78 -5.11
CA LYS A 104 -10.37 -4.14 -5.02
C LYS A 104 -11.40 -5.15 -4.56
N SER A 105 -12.37 -4.71 -3.76
CA SER A 105 -13.44 -5.55 -3.22
C SER A 105 -14.73 -4.74 -3.09
N PRO A 106 -15.90 -5.34 -3.34
CA PRO A 106 -17.19 -4.68 -3.18
C PRO A 106 -17.54 -4.37 -1.70
N TYR A 107 -16.83 -4.98 -0.75
CA TYR A 107 -17.04 -4.78 0.68
C TYR A 107 -16.24 -3.60 1.25
N GLU A 108 -15.36 -2.98 0.48
CA GLU A 108 -14.63 -1.79 0.92
C GLU A 108 -15.59 -0.61 1.09
N PRO A 109 -15.57 0.10 2.24
CA PRO A 109 -16.37 1.30 2.41
C PRO A 109 -15.86 2.42 1.49
N VAL A 110 -16.76 3.05 0.76
CA VAL A 110 -16.46 4.03 -0.29
C VAL A 110 -16.87 5.42 0.14
N VAL A 111 -16.05 6.42 -0.21
CA VAL A 111 -16.39 7.83 -0.16
C VAL A 111 -16.25 8.46 -1.54
N ILE A 112 -17.30 9.14 -2.01
CA ILE A 112 -17.27 9.86 -3.28
C ILE A 112 -16.79 11.28 -3.05
N LEU A 113 -15.78 11.70 -3.82
CA LEU A 113 -15.14 13.01 -3.75
C LEU A 113 -15.40 13.81 -5.03
N GLY A 114 -15.53 15.14 -4.89
CA GLY A 114 -15.96 16.05 -5.95
C GLY A 114 -14.88 16.49 -6.93
N ARG A 115 -13.74 15.78 -7.06
CA ARG A 115 -12.75 16.08 -8.08
C ARG A 115 -13.26 15.59 -9.44
N GLY A 116 -13.16 16.49 -10.44
CA GLY A 116 -13.69 16.28 -11.78
C GLY A 116 -15.10 16.82 -11.97
N ASP A 117 -15.56 16.82 -13.21
CA ASP A 117 -16.90 17.24 -13.57
C ASP A 117 -17.69 16.03 -14.07
N LEU A 118 -18.99 16.06 -13.92
CA LEU A 118 -19.88 14.99 -14.29
C LEU A 118 -21.00 15.56 -15.17
N ASP A 119 -21.01 15.17 -16.44
CA ASP A 119 -22.00 15.66 -17.42
C ASP A 119 -23.18 14.69 -17.61
N LYS A 120 -23.17 13.58 -16.88
CA LYS A 120 -24.13 12.48 -17.01
C LYS A 120 -24.96 12.32 -15.74
N ALA A 121 -26.25 12.13 -15.90
CA ALA A 121 -27.13 11.76 -14.80
C ALA A 121 -26.82 10.32 -14.36
N LEU A 122 -26.33 10.14 -13.13
CA LEU A 122 -26.03 8.83 -12.55
C LEU A 122 -26.73 8.67 -11.19
N THR A 123 -27.18 7.45 -10.90
CA THR A 123 -27.63 7.10 -9.54
C THR A 123 -26.45 6.48 -8.78
N VAL A 124 -25.87 7.24 -7.83
CA VAL A 124 -24.67 6.81 -7.11
C VAL A 124 -25.02 6.38 -5.69
N LYS A 125 -24.70 5.12 -5.37
CA LYS A 125 -24.89 4.51 -4.05
C LYS A 125 -23.52 4.25 -3.38
N ALA A 126 -23.23 4.95 -2.29
CA ALA A 126 -21.99 4.81 -1.54
C ALA A 126 -22.19 5.11 -0.05
N GLN A 127 -21.23 4.76 0.80
CA GLN A 127 -21.34 4.97 2.24
C GLN A 127 -21.17 6.43 2.66
N ARG A 128 -20.41 7.24 1.90
CA ARG A 128 -20.22 8.65 2.17
C ARG A 128 -20.04 9.46 0.90
N PHE A 129 -20.43 10.74 0.98
CA PHE A 129 -20.22 11.72 -0.09
C PHE A 129 -19.63 13.00 0.50
N SER A 130 -18.74 13.66 -0.24
CA SER A 130 -18.36 15.03 0.06
C SER A 130 -19.47 15.99 -0.37
N ALA A 131 -19.58 17.14 0.28
CA ALA A 131 -20.59 18.16 -0.08
C ALA A 131 -20.47 18.59 -1.55
N SER A 132 -19.24 18.78 -2.05
CA SER A 132 -18.96 19.11 -3.45
C SER A 132 -19.34 18.00 -4.43
N ALA A 133 -19.14 16.72 -4.06
CA ALA A 133 -19.56 15.62 -4.93
C ALA A 133 -21.07 15.52 -5.03
N ARG A 134 -21.79 15.66 -3.91
CA ARG A 134 -23.24 15.65 -3.89
C ARG A 134 -23.82 16.77 -4.77
N ALA A 135 -23.35 18.01 -4.59
CA ALA A 135 -23.80 19.13 -5.39
C ALA A 135 -23.57 18.93 -6.90
N LYS A 136 -22.43 18.36 -7.30
CA LYS A 136 -22.12 18.10 -8.72
C LYS A 136 -22.97 16.97 -9.30
N ILE A 137 -23.22 15.89 -8.55
CA ILE A 137 -24.10 14.80 -9.00
C ILE A 137 -25.54 15.27 -9.18
N GLU A 138 -26.07 16.06 -8.23
CA GLU A 138 -27.41 16.62 -8.28
C GLU A 138 -27.55 17.67 -9.42
N ALA A 139 -26.53 18.51 -9.63
CA ALA A 139 -26.47 19.44 -10.76
C ALA A 139 -26.49 18.77 -12.12
N ALA A 140 -25.86 17.59 -12.24
CA ALA A 140 -25.91 16.75 -13.44
C ALA A 140 -27.23 15.98 -13.60
N GLY A 141 -28.24 16.21 -12.74
CA GLY A 141 -29.52 15.50 -12.75
C GLY A 141 -29.44 14.07 -12.19
N GLY A 142 -28.37 13.72 -11.53
CA GLY A 142 -28.18 12.42 -10.90
C GLY A 142 -28.82 12.33 -9.50
N ARG A 143 -28.79 11.14 -8.93
CA ARG A 143 -29.30 10.83 -7.59
C ARG A 143 -28.22 10.27 -6.69
N VAL A 144 -28.21 10.71 -5.42
CA VAL A 144 -27.28 10.25 -4.38
C VAL A 144 -28.05 9.41 -3.36
N GLU A 145 -27.53 8.23 -3.04
CA GLU A 145 -28.08 7.32 -2.04
C GLU A 145 -26.98 6.85 -1.08
N GLU A 146 -27.17 7.12 0.22
CA GLU A 146 -26.20 6.71 1.23
C GLU A 146 -26.50 5.30 1.74
N LEU A 147 -25.50 4.43 1.61
CA LEU A 147 -25.56 3.05 2.10
C LEU A 147 -25.08 2.98 3.56
N PRO A 148 -25.70 2.16 4.40
CA PRO A 148 -25.19 1.91 5.75
C PRO A 148 -23.84 1.21 5.68
N LEU A 149 -22.97 1.47 6.68
CA LEU A 149 -21.76 0.67 6.87
C LEU A 149 -22.13 -0.75 7.24
N ALA A 150 -21.69 -1.71 6.46
CA ALA A 150 -21.77 -3.11 6.86
C ALA A 150 -20.94 -3.27 8.16
N ARG A 151 -21.60 -3.57 9.27
CA ARG A 151 -20.90 -3.99 10.50
C ARG A 151 -20.30 -5.37 10.20
N MET A 152 -18.96 -5.43 10.16
CA MET A 152 -18.26 -6.71 10.27
C MET A 152 -18.44 -7.28 11.67
#